data_0fd0cb642bf55f363a294fc5cce52dd7
#
_entry.id   0fd0cb642bf55f363a294fc5cce52dd7
#
_cell.length_a   1.000
_cell.length_b   1.000
_cell.length_c   1.000
_cell.angle_alpha   90.00
_cell.angle_beta   90.00
_cell.angle_gamma   90.00
#
_symmetry.space_group_name_H-M   'P 1'
#
loop_
_entity.id
_entity.type
_entity.pdbx_description
1 polymer ?
#
loop_
_entity_poly.entity_id
_entity_poly.type
_entity_poly.pdbx_seq_one_letter_code
_entity_poly.pdbx_strand_id
1 'polypeptide(L)'
;TIEGPRSTYNGVGQLKDATFISVKKSLIKVDAVENDTLPVAGGTFTAHLVCKGQGVSVDIPNDAKSWLAISGIQSTATKTTVQFTAQPNTGGDRSTTLTFRTTEGGKTYTAQTKLVQTGAIVAATIDAVNKAAVGSTQYRIAGIVTDVKDATKGNFTLKDHSGSIFVYKAKDFQTKGVKVGDIVTLVGERGQYNATPQMVKATIEEHKKVEQVSIADFRAKPDSKDTYYMIKGTVGKSTEANTKFDLTQYGNFALTDATGNVYVYGVATGWGGKKGEF
;
A
#
# COMPACT_ATOMS: atom_id res chain seq x y z
N THR A 1 -37.30 8.74 -6.94
CA THR A 1 -37.91 8.08 -8.11
C THR A 1 -38.42 9.15 -9.03
N ILE A 2 -38.17 9.00 -10.29
CA ILE A 2 -38.73 9.80 -11.37
C ILE A 2 -39.34 8.85 -12.38
N GLU A 3 -40.41 9.26 -13.07
CA GLU A 3 -41.09 8.49 -14.09
C GLU A 3 -41.27 9.35 -15.33
N GLY A 4 -41.07 8.78 -16.51
CA GLY A 4 -41.22 9.49 -17.78
C GLY A 4 -40.91 8.60 -18.97
N PRO A 5 -41.37 8.93 -20.16
CA PRO A 5 -41.07 8.18 -21.38
C PRO A 5 -39.60 8.29 -21.74
N ARG A 6 -39.07 7.22 -22.29
CA ARG A 6 -37.71 7.21 -22.83
C ARG A 6 -37.69 7.96 -24.17
N SER A 7 -36.77 8.85 -24.35
CA SER A 7 -36.44 9.48 -25.63
C SER A 7 -34.95 9.42 -25.92
N THR A 8 -34.57 9.91 -27.10
CA THR A 8 -33.14 10.01 -27.47
C THR A 8 -32.87 11.42 -27.98
N TYR A 9 -31.79 12.04 -27.52
CA TYR A 9 -31.30 13.32 -28.01
C TYR A 9 -29.81 13.19 -28.32
N ASN A 10 -29.44 13.52 -29.55
CA ASN A 10 -28.07 13.38 -30.05
C ASN A 10 -27.43 11.99 -29.77
N GLY A 11 -28.20 10.89 -29.91
CA GLY A 11 -27.74 9.53 -29.64
C GLY A 11 -27.71 9.11 -28.17
N VAL A 12 -28.00 10.02 -27.25
CA VAL A 12 -27.99 9.75 -25.79
C VAL A 12 -29.43 9.48 -25.33
N GLY A 13 -29.62 8.35 -24.64
CA GLY A 13 -30.91 8.01 -24.01
C GLY A 13 -31.21 8.95 -22.86
N GLN A 14 -32.45 9.50 -22.83
CA GLN A 14 -32.92 10.38 -21.76
C GLN A 14 -34.34 10.04 -21.35
N LEU A 15 -34.74 10.45 -20.13
CA LEU A 15 -36.14 10.55 -19.77
C LEU A 15 -36.67 11.91 -20.19
N LYS A 16 -37.77 11.93 -20.99
CA LYS A 16 -38.44 13.14 -21.42
C LYS A 16 -39.68 13.38 -20.58
N ASP A 17 -39.99 14.66 -20.31
CA ASP A 17 -41.20 15.07 -19.58
C ASP A 17 -41.41 14.28 -18.27
N ALA A 18 -40.31 14.11 -17.52
CA ALA A 18 -40.28 13.26 -16.34
C ALA A 18 -41.05 13.90 -15.16
N THR A 19 -41.85 13.07 -14.52
CA THR A 19 -42.56 13.45 -13.31
C THR A 19 -41.78 13.00 -12.08
N PHE A 20 -41.64 13.92 -11.10
CA PHE A 20 -41.04 13.59 -9.82
C PHE A 20 -42.06 12.84 -8.95
N ILE A 21 -41.69 11.61 -8.53
CA ILE A 21 -42.56 10.77 -7.67
C ILE A 21 -42.11 10.87 -6.21
N SER A 22 -40.84 10.63 -5.95
CA SER A 22 -40.32 10.65 -4.59
C SER A 22 -38.80 10.76 -4.54
N VAL A 23 -38.28 11.36 -3.48
CA VAL A 23 -36.89 11.25 -3.06
C VAL A 23 -36.82 10.60 -1.68
N LYS A 24 -36.02 9.54 -1.55
CA LYS A 24 -35.69 9.02 -0.23
C LYS A 24 -34.58 9.90 0.34
N LYS A 25 -34.89 10.76 1.30
CA LYS A 25 -33.89 11.49 2.06
C LYS A 25 -33.28 10.53 3.08
N SER A 26 -31.94 10.47 3.16
CA SER A 26 -31.28 9.78 4.26
C SER A 26 -31.63 10.47 5.57
N LEU A 27 -31.96 9.68 6.60
CA LEU A 27 -32.24 10.19 7.92
C LEU A 27 -30.98 10.44 8.74
N ILE A 28 -29.81 10.10 8.22
CA ILE A 28 -28.53 10.35 8.84
C ILE A 28 -27.52 10.78 7.77
N LYS A 29 -26.71 11.77 8.08
CA LYS A 29 -25.55 12.18 7.27
C LYS A 29 -24.42 12.64 8.18
N VAL A 30 -23.18 12.47 7.74
CA VAL A 30 -22.02 13.16 8.32
C VAL A 30 -22.07 14.60 7.80
N ASP A 31 -22.11 15.56 8.71
CA ASP A 31 -22.20 16.99 8.38
C ASP A 31 -20.82 17.64 8.37
N ALA A 32 -20.00 17.28 9.35
CA ALA A 32 -18.60 17.70 9.46
C ALA A 32 -17.79 16.67 10.24
N VAL A 33 -16.48 16.71 10.07
CA VAL A 33 -15.52 15.97 10.89
C VAL A 33 -14.40 16.89 11.35
N GLU A 34 -13.84 16.60 12.51
CA GLU A 34 -12.65 17.26 13.05
C GLU A 34 -11.54 16.22 13.21
N ASN A 35 -10.35 16.56 12.76
CA ASN A 35 -9.15 15.70 12.83
C ASN A 35 -9.33 14.34 12.13
N ASP A 36 -9.78 14.33 10.88
CA ASP A 36 -9.92 13.11 10.07
C ASP A 36 -8.57 12.41 9.76
N THR A 37 -7.49 13.12 10.03
CA THR A 37 -6.11 12.61 9.99
C THR A 37 -5.43 12.88 11.34
N LEU A 38 -5.20 11.81 12.09
CA LEU A 38 -4.56 11.87 13.40
C LEU A 38 -3.04 11.65 13.30
N PRO A 39 -2.27 12.27 14.21
CA PRO A 39 -0.83 12.04 14.31
C PRO A 39 -0.51 10.66 14.91
N VAL A 40 0.78 10.29 14.85
CA VAL A 40 1.31 9.05 15.44
C VAL A 40 0.92 8.89 16.92
N ALA A 41 0.95 9.99 17.68
CA ALA A 41 0.62 9.97 19.12
C ALA A 41 -0.84 9.62 19.43
N GLY A 42 -1.70 9.52 18.41
CA GLY A 42 -3.14 9.39 18.60
C GLY A 42 -3.82 10.72 18.81
N GLY A 43 -4.98 10.69 19.43
CA GLY A 43 -5.75 11.89 19.71
C GLY A 43 -7.23 11.68 19.55
N THR A 44 -7.97 12.79 19.49
CA THR A 44 -9.42 12.79 19.39
C THR A 44 -9.86 13.09 17.96
N PHE A 45 -10.75 12.27 17.44
CA PHE A 45 -11.51 12.46 16.21
C PHE A 45 -12.95 12.73 16.56
N THR A 46 -13.59 13.71 15.93
CA THR A 46 -14.98 14.06 16.18
C THR A 46 -15.78 14.04 14.89
N ALA A 47 -16.90 13.33 14.89
CA ALA A 47 -17.87 13.33 13.81
C ALA A 47 -19.16 14.06 14.23
N HIS A 48 -19.56 15.05 13.46
CA HIS A 48 -20.80 15.78 13.61
C HIS A 48 -21.83 15.22 12.62
N LEU A 49 -22.96 14.77 13.13
CA LEU A 49 -24.01 14.14 12.36
C LEU A 49 -25.29 14.96 12.41
N VAL A 50 -25.99 15.02 11.29
CA VAL A 50 -27.42 15.33 11.29
C VAL A 50 -28.16 14.00 11.30
N CYS A 51 -29.00 13.79 12.32
CA CYS A 51 -29.78 12.58 12.48
C CYS A 51 -31.25 12.97 12.76
N LYS A 52 -32.17 12.42 11.99
CA LYS A 52 -33.62 12.62 12.12
C LYS A 52 -34.36 11.33 12.48
N GLY A 53 -33.62 10.23 12.69
CA GLY A 53 -34.17 8.94 13.13
C GLY A 53 -34.06 8.73 14.64
N GLN A 54 -34.32 7.50 15.07
CA GLN A 54 -34.30 7.11 16.49
C GLN A 54 -32.86 6.78 16.92
N GLY A 55 -32.19 7.78 17.48
CA GLY A 55 -30.81 7.62 18.01
C GLY A 55 -29.72 7.36 16.95
N VAL A 56 -28.48 7.26 17.40
CA VAL A 56 -27.34 6.92 16.58
C VAL A 56 -26.57 5.76 17.23
N SER A 57 -26.31 4.72 16.45
CA SER A 57 -25.34 3.70 16.80
C SER A 57 -24.12 3.81 15.89
N VAL A 58 -22.97 3.39 16.41
CA VAL A 58 -21.68 3.48 15.72
C VAL A 58 -21.10 2.08 15.54
N ASP A 59 -20.69 1.78 14.33
CA ASP A 59 -20.00 0.55 13.99
C ASP A 59 -18.53 0.88 13.70
N ILE A 60 -17.64 0.39 14.58
CA ILE A 60 -16.19 0.42 14.42
C ILE A 60 -15.78 -0.97 13.89
N PRO A 61 -15.11 -1.08 12.73
CA PRO A 61 -14.59 -2.34 12.23
C PRO A 61 -13.73 -3.08 13.26
N ASN A 62 -13.74 -4.41 13.24
CA ASN A 62 -13.07 -5.22 14.27
C ASN A 62 -11.56 -4.98 14.32
N ASP A 63 -10.90 -4.75 13.19
CA ASP A 63 -9.48 -4.42 13.06
C ASP A 63 -9.14 -3.05 13.67
N ALA A 64 -10.10 -2.14 13.78
CA ALA A 64 -9.91 -0.82 14.38
C ALA A 64 -10.20 -0.78 15.88
N LYS A 65 -10.94 -1.72 16.44
CA LYS A 65 -11.32 -1.73 17.86
C LYS A 65 -10.14 -1.82 18.83
N SER A 66 -9.00 -2.35 18.39
CA SER A 66 -7.80 -2.43 19.21
C SER A 66 -7.13 -1.08 19.46
N TRP A 67 -7.43 -0.08 18.64
CA TRP A 67 -6.77 1.23 18.71
C TRP A 67 -7.71 2.44 18.69
N LEU A 68 -9.00 2.24 18.42
CA LEU A 68 -9.99 3.30 18.33
C LEU A 68 -11.19 2.95 19.22
N ALA A 69 -11.55 3.84 20.10
CA ALA A 69 -12.71 3.71 20.99
C ALA A 69 -13.59 4.95 20.95
N ILE A 70 -14.90 4.76 21.17
CA ILE A 70 -15.81 5.88 21.39
C ILE A 70 -15.53 6.46 22.77
N SER A 71 -15.26 7.77 22.84
CA SER A 71 -15.06 8.49 24.10
C SER A 71 -16.26 9.32 24.53
N GLY A 72 -17.19 9.60 23.62
CA GLY A 72 -18.42 10.33 23.95
C GLY A 72 -19.43 10.35 22.82
N ILE A 73 -20.69 10.40 23.19
CA ILE A 73 -21.81 10.64 22.27
C ILE A 73 -22.73 11.68 22.92
N GLN A 74 -22.99 12.77 22.21
CA GLN A 74 -23.91 13.82 22.64
C GLN A 74 -24.95 14.03 21.54
N SER A 75 -26.23 13.91 21.88
CA SER A 75 -27.33 14.02 20.93
C SER A 75 -28.32 15.10 21.33
N THR A 76 -28.79 15.82 20.34
CA THR A 76 -29.99 16.69 20.41
C THR A 76 -31.06 16.10 19.50
N ALA A 77 -32.21 16.79 19.36
CA ALA A 77 -33.29 16.30 18.51
C ALA A 77 -32.91 16.03 17.04
N THR A 78 -31.90 16.72 16.50
CA THR A 78 -31.55 16.63 15.08
C THR A 78 -30.03 16.51 14.81
N LYS A 79 -29.18 16.65 15.84
CA LYS A 79 -27.73 16.60 15.73
C LYS A 79 -27.15 15.64 16.74
N THR A 80 -26.13 14.92 16.34
CA THR A 80 -25.35 14.04 17.21
C THR A 80 -23.85 14.29 16.97
N THR A 81 -23.13 14.50 18.05
CA THR A 81 -21.67 14.55 18.02
C THR A 81 -21.11 13.26 18.61
N VAL A 82 -20.28 12.57 17.87
CA VAL A 82 -19.59 11.36 18.32
C VAL A 82 -18.11 11.65 18.39
N GLN A 83 -17.54 11.48 19.56
CA GLN A 83 -16.11 11.61 19.82
C GLN A 83 -15.45 10.23 19.94
N PHE A 84 -14.29 10.12 19.37
CA PHE A 84 -13.45 8.92 19.42
C PHE A 84 -12.07 9.28 19.95
N THR A 85 -11.46 8.36 20.67
CA THR A 85 -10.05 8.45 21.08
C THR A 85 -9.27 7.34 20.41
N ALA A 86 -8.20 7.72 19.70
CA ALA A 86 -7.27 6.79 19.10
C ALA A 86 -5.99 6.66 19.94
N GLN A 87 -5.54 5.41 20.12
CA GLN A 87 -4.27 5.10 20.77
C GLN A 87 -3.08 5.45 19.85
N PRO A 88 -1.87 5.66 20.42
CA PRO A 88 -0.66 5.83 19.63
C PRO A 88 -0.50 4.73 18.57
N ASN A 89 -0.01 5.11 17.39
CA ASN A 89 0.26 4.18 16.30
C ASN A 89 1.75 3.82 16.27
N THR A 90 2.08 2.60 16.66
CA THR A 90 3.46 2.08 16.63
C THR A 90 3.82 1.37 15.33
N GLY A 91 2.87 1.25 14.41
CA GLY A 91 3.04 0.63 13.10
C GLY A 91 3.03 1.62 11.94
N GLY A 92 2.77 1.16 10.75
CA GLY A 92 2.59 1.97 9.54
C GLY A 92 1.28 2.76 9.57
N ASP A 93 1.05 3.61 8.55
CA ASP A 93 -0.22 4.33 8.38
C ASP A 93 -1.39 3.35 8.47
N ARG A 94 -2.43 3.77 9.20
CA ARG A 94 -3.65 2.97 9.32
C ARG A 94 -4.88 3.82 9.08
N SER A 95 -5.94 3.20 8.61
CA SER A 95 -7.20 3.90 8.38
C SER A 95 -8.37 2.97 8.65
N THR A 96 -9.52 3.56 8.95
CA THR A 96 -10.78 2.83 9.12
C THR A 96 -11.93 3.63 8.56
N THR A 97 -13.01 2.95 8.19
CA THR A 97 -14.27 3.57 7.80
C THR A 97 -15.30 3.34 8.90
N LEU A 98 -15.71 4.41 9.55
CA LEU A 98 -16.73 4.41 10.59
C LEU A 98 -18.11 4.45 9.96
N THR A 99 -19.01 3.61 10.43
CA THR A 99 -20.40 3.57 9.95
C THR A 99 -21.34 3.99 11.09
N PHE A 100 -22.08 5.06 10.85
CA PHE A 100 -23.14 5.54 11.74
C PHE A 100 -24.48 5.03 11.25
N ARG A 101 -25.32 4.56 12.16
CA ARG A 101 -26.62 3.99 11.84
C ARG A 101 -27.70 4.65 12.64
N THR A 102 -28.87 4.83 12.03
CA THR A 102 -30.12 5.19 12.70
C THR A 102 -31.27 4.36 12.17
N THR A 103 -32.30 4.19 12.94
CA THR A 103 -33.49 3.44 12.54
C THR A 103 -34.73 4.29 12.60
N GLU A 104 -35.68 4.03 11.72
CA GLU A 104 -37.04 4.57 11.77
C GLU A 104 -37.99 3.67 10.98
N GLY A 105 -39.16 3.38 11.54
CA GLY A 105 -40.16 2.53 10.91
C GLY A 105 -39.61 1.14 10.52
N GLY A 106 -38.72 0.55 11.32
CA GLY A 106 -38.10 -0.76 11.05
C GLY A 106 -37.02 -0.74 9.95
N LYS A 107 -36.65 0.42 9.41
CA LYS A 107 -35.61 0.58 8.39
C LYS A 107 -34.34 1.19 8.98
N THR A 108 -33.19 0.68 8.53
CA THR A 108 -31.87 1.20 8.92
C THR A 108 -31.34 2.14 7.83
N TYR A 109 -30.83 3.29 8.27
CA TYR A 109 -30.14 4.27 7.44
C TYR A 109 -28.72 4.41 7.92
N THR A 110 -27.76 4.59 6.99
CA THR A 110 -26.34 4.65 7.31
C THR A 110 -25.67 5.88 6.71
N ALA A 111 -24.64 6.37 7.40
CA ALA A 111 -23.67 7.34 6.90
C ALA A 111 -22.26 6.88 7.28
N GLN A 112 -21.27 7.23 6.50
CA GLN A 112 -19.90 6.78 6.71
C GLN A 112 -18.92 7.95 6.66
N THR A 113 -17.82 7.80 7.38
CA THR A 113 -16.65 8.67 7.27
C THR A 113 -15.38 7.86 7.40
N LYS A 114 -14.28 8.34 6.80
CA LYS A 114 -12.96 7.74 6.91
C LYS A 114 -12.16 8.48 7.97
N LEU A 115 -11.42 7.72 8.77
CA LEU A 115 -10.39 8.21 9.68
C LEU A 115 -9.05 7.63 9.24
N VAL A 116 -8.02 8.46 9.19
CA VAL A 116 -6.62 8.07 8.92
C VAL A 116 -5.80 8.39 10.16
N GLN A 117 -4.82 7.56 10.47
CA GLN A 117 -3.80 7.87 11.46
C GLN A 117 -2.41 7.61 10.88
N THR A 118 -1.56 8.62 10.96
CA THR A 118 -0.16 8.53 10.51
C THR A 118 0.58 7.44 11.30
N GLY A 119 1.35 6.65 10.59
CA GLY A 119 2.19 5.59 11.18
C GLY A 119 3.51 6.12 11.72
N ALA A 120 4.05 5.37 12.66
CA ALA A 120 5.41 5.60 13.16
C ALA A 120 6.48 5.16 12.14
N ILE A 121 6.09 4.40 11.10
CA ILE A 121 6.98 3.88 10.08
C ILE A 121 6.81 4.69 8.78
N VAL A 122 7.91 5.27 8.31
CA VAL A 122 7.96 6.05 7.07
C VAL A 122 8.33 5.14 5.91
N ALA A 123 7.44 5.00 4.92
CA ALA A 123 7.80 4.35 3.67
C ALA A 123 8.80 5.23 2.90
N ALA A 124 9.94 4.67 2.50
CA ALA A 124 11.04 5.42 1.90
C ALA A 124 11.77 4.61 0.83
N THR A 125 12.45 5.30 -0.08
CA THR A 125 13.48 4.69 -0.94
C THR A 125 14.80 4.59 -0.17
N ILE A 126 15.70 3.72 -0.64
CA ILE A 126 17.02 3.55 -0.02
C ILE A 126 17.83 4.86 -0.06
N ASP A 127 17.76 5.62 -1.16
CA ASP A 127 18.44 6.92 -1.26
C ASP A 127 17.89 7.92 -0.23
N ALA A 128 16.57 7.95 -0.02
CA ALA A 128 15.97 8.81 1.00
C ALA A 128 16.46 8.44 2.41
N VAL A 129 16.57 7.14 2.72
CA VAL A 129 17.13 6.69 4.01
C VAL A 129 18.62 7.02 4.13
N ASN A 130 19.40 6.85 3.08
CA ASN A 130 20.83 7.19 3.09
C ASN A 130 21.07 8.67 3.41
N LYS A 131 20.20 9.56 2.93
CA LYS A 131 20.25 11.01 3.15
C LYS A 131 19.63 11.46 4.48
N ALA A 132 18.84 10.61 5.12
CA ALA A 132 18.19 10.93 6.38
C ALA A 132 19.20 11.10 7.52
N ALA A 133 18.82 11.84 8.56
CA ALA A 133 19.62 11.94 9.78
C ALA A 133 19.65 10.60 10.53
N VAL A 134 20.74 10.32 11.22
CA VAL A 134 20.83 9.21 12.19
C VAL A 134 19.83 9.46 13.30
N GLY A 135 19.03 8.44 13.63
CA GLY A 135 18.03 8.58 14.68
C GLY A 135 17.10 7.37 14.79
N SER A 136 16.06 7.51 15.59
CA SER A 136 15.10 6.45 15.90
C SER A 136 13.88 6.42 14.95
N THR A 137 13.85 7.26 13.91
CA THR A 137 12.80 7.19 12.90
C THR A 137 12.83 5.83 12.22
N GLN A 138 11.68 5.15 12.22
CA GLN A 138 11.54 3.86 11.57
C GLN A 138 11.23 4.05 10.08
N TYR A 139 12.01 3.42 9.23
CA TYR A 139 11.82 3.45 7.78
C TYR A 139 11.45 2.06 7.28
N ARG A 140 10.43 1.98 6.44
CA ARG A 140 10.10 0.77 5.65
C ARG A 140 10.71 0.92 4.28
N ILE A 141 11.61 0.01 3.92
CA ILE A 141 12.21 -0.07 2.59
C ILE A 141 12.06 -1.47 2.02
N ALA A 142 12.00 -1.56 0.71
CA ALA A 142 11.97 -2.84 -0.01
C ALA A 142 13.04 -2.86 -1.10
N GLY A 143 13.59 -4.03 -1.37
CA GLY A 143 14.61 -4.17 -2.39
C GLY A 143 15.06 -5.61 -2.61
N ILE A 144 16.08 -5.76 -3.46
CA ILE A 144 16.72 -7.04 -3.78
C ILE A 144 17.96 -7.17 -2.91
N VAL A 145 18.17 -8.35 -2.33
CA VAL A 145 19.40 -8.71 -1.63
C VAL A 145 20.51 -8.94 -2.67
N THR A 146 21.53 -8.07 -2.69
CA THR A 146 22.61 -8.15 -3.69
C THR A 146 23.88 -8.82 -3.16
N ASP A 147 24.06 -8.85 -1.85
CA ASP A 147 25.24 -9.44 -1.21
C ASP A 147 24.90 -9.85 0.23
N VAL A 148 25.43 -10.98 0.69
CA VAL A 148 25.29 -11.46 2.06
C VAL A 148 26.67 -11.59 2.67
N LYS A 149 27.00 -10.70 3.61
CA LYS A 149 28.30 -10.68 4.28
C LYS A 149 28.39 -11.67 5.43
N ASP A 150 27.30 -11.83 6.18
CA ASP A 150 27.24 -12.75 7.32
C ASP A 150 25.77 -13.15 7.55
N ALA A 151 25.41 -14.32 7.04
CA ALA A 151 24.06 -14.84 7.15
C ALA A 151 23.64 -15.12 8.61
N THR A 152 24.59 -15.52 9.46
CA THR A 152 24.33 -15.83 10.87
C THR A 152 23.93 -14.58 11.64
N LYS A 153 24.56 -13.46 11.31
CA LYS A 153 24.26 -12.17 11.94
C LYS A 153 23.22 -11.34 11.21
N GLY A 154 22.75 -11.78 10.04
CA GLY A 154 21.81 -11.00 9.24
C GLY A 154 22.43 -9.73 8.65
N ASN A 155 23.70 -9.83 8.20
CA ASN A 155 24.43 -8.74 7.58
C ASN A 155 24.40 -8.89 6.05
N PHE A 156 23.75 -7.97 5.35
CA PHE A 156 23.58 -8.04 3.91
C PHE A 156 23.43 -6.64 3.28
N THR A 157 23.53 -6.59 1.95
CA THR A 157 23.26 -5.37 1.18
C THR A 157 21.92 -5.48 0.47
N LEU A 158 21.07 -4.48 0.66
CA LEU A 158 19.78 -4.31 -0.01
C LEU A 158 19.90 -3.22 -1.07
N LYS A 159 19.30 -3.45 -2.25
CA LYS A 159 19.30 -2.52 -3.37
C LYS A 159 17.89 -2.31 -3.92
N ASP A 160 17.49 -1.05 -4.13
CA ASP A 160 16.34 -0.65 -4.93
C ASP A 160 16.78 0.18 -6.16
N HIS A 161 15.83 0.80 -6.87
CA HIS A 161 16.11 1.65 -8.02
C HIS A 161 16.90 2.92 -7.65
N SER A 162 16.83 3.36 -6.41
CA SER A 162 17.42 4.62 -5.94
C SER A 162 18.85 4.46 -5.41
N GLY A 163 19.25 3.25 -5.02
CA GLY A 163 20.56 3.01 -4.45
C GLY A 163 20.68 1.69 -3.69
N SER A 164 21.71 1.61 -2.87
CA SER A 164 21.97 0.46 -2.00
C SER A 164 22.27 0.90 -0.57
N ILE A 165 21.96 0.04 0.38
CA ILE A 165 22.22 0.23 1.80
C ILE A 165 22.67 -1.08 2.44
N PHE A 166 23.64 -0.98 3.33
CA PHE A 166 24.03 -2.11 4.16
C PHE A 166 23.07 -2.27 5.34
N VAL A 167 22.55 -3.47 5.51
CA VAL A 167 21.67 -3.84 6.63
C VAL A 167 22.50 -4.57 7.66
N TYR A 168 22.53 -4.03 8.87
CA TYR A 168 23.34 -4.56 9.95
C TYR A 168 22.46 -5.26 10.99
N LYS A 169 22.72 -6.55 11.20
CA LYS A 169 22.06 -7.43 12.17
C LYS A 169 20.54 -7.44 12.06
N ALA A 170 20.02 -7.66 10.84
CA ALA A 170 18.59 -7.84 10.64
C ALA A 170 18.08 -9.07 11.40
N LYS A 171 16.98 -8.88 12.13
CA LYS A 171 16.28 -9.98 12.80
C LYS A 171 15.66 -10.92 11.77
N ASP A 172 15.56 -12.19 12.13
CA ASP A 172 14.90 -13.24 11.35
C ASP A 172 15.54 -13.55 9.97
N PHE A 173 16.70 -12.97 9.65
CA PHE A 173 17.39 -13.21 8.38
C PHE A 173 17.65 -14.70 8.14
N GLN A 174 18.27 -15.36 9.12
CA GLN A 174 18.64 -16.77 9.04
C GLN A 174 17.41 -17.68 9.07
N THR A 175 16.46 -17.43 9.96
CA THR A 175 15.23 -18.25 10.09
C THR A 175 14.33 -18.17 8.87
N LYS A 176 14.30 -17.02 8.19
CA LYS A 176 13.60 -16.84 6.92
C LYS A 176 14.37 -17.46 5.73
N GLY A 177 15.65 -17.76 5.89
CA GLY A 177 16.49 -18.34 4.85
C GLY A 177 16.75 -17.42 3.66
N VAL A 178 16.90 -16.13 3.93
CA VAL A 178 17.12 -15.09 2.91
C VAL A 178 18.45 -15.31 2.20
N LYS A 179 18.45 -15.14 0.87
CA LYS A 179 19.60 -15.34 -0.01
C LYS A 179 19.78 -14.17 -0.97
N VAL A 180 20.94 -14.11 -1.60
CA VAL A 180 21.19 -13.19 -2.72
C VAL A 180 20.17 -13.44 -3.83
N GLY A 181 19.56 -12.36 -4.32
CA GLY A 181 18.52 -12.37 -5.33
C GLY A 181 17.10 -12.29 -4.75
N ASP A 182 16.91 -12.64 -3.48
CA ASP A 182 15.61 -12.54 -2.84
C ASP A 182 15.16 -11.09 -2.69
N ILE A 183 13.85 -10.90 -2.65
CA ILE A 183 13.21 -9.60 -2.41
C ILE A 183 12.78 -9.56 -0.96
N VAL A 184 13.16 -8.51 -0.25
CA VAL A 184 12.75 -8.30 1.13
C VAL A 184 12.18 -6.91 1.34
N THR A 185 11.14 -6.83 2.20
CA THR A 185 10.67 -5.60 2.81
C THR A 185 11.08 -5.63 4.27
N LEU A 186 11.72 -4.58 4.74
CA LEU A 186 12.17 -4.49 6.12
C LEU A 186 11.88 -3.11 6.72
N VAL A 187 11.76 -3.09 8.05
CA VAL A 187 11.64 -1.88 8.85
C VAL A 187 12.83 -1.78 9.77
N GLY A 188 13.42 -0.61 9.85
CA GLY A 188 14.55 -0.34 10.72
C GLY A 188 14.87 1.15 10.84
N GLU A 189 15.93 1.46 11.57
CA GLU A 189 16.39 2.82 11.81
C GLU A 189 17.58 3.16 10.90
N ARG A 190 17.72 4.45 10.56
CA ARG A 190 18.91 4.95 9.90
C ARG A 190 20.05 5.06 10.92
N GLY A 191 21.03 4.17 10.82
CA GLY A 191 22.28 4.21 11.55
C GLY A 191 23.47 4.57 10.64
N GLN A 192 24.68 4.53 11.20
CA GLN A 192 25.89 4.76 10.42
C GLN A 192 27.10 4.09 11.06
N TYR A 193 28.08 3.70 10.22
CA TYR A 193 29.36 3.22 10.64
C TYR A 193 30.45 3.90 9.82
N ASN A 194 31.44 4.55 10.45
CA ASN A 194 32.49 5.32 9.77
C ASN A 194 31.94 6.25 8.66
N ALA A 195 30.92 7.07 9.00
CA ALA A 195 30.19 7.96 8.10
C ALA A 195 29.37 7.25 6.98
N THR A 196 29.43 5.93 6.84
CA THR A 196 28.64 5.19 5.85
C THR A 196 27.24 4.90 6.40
N PRO A 197 26.16 5.25 5.67
CA PRO A 197 24.79 4.93 6.04
C PRO A 197 24.57 3.43 6.18
N GLN A 198 23.80 3.04 7.18
CA GLN A 198 23.36 1.67 7.40
C GLN A 198 21.90 1.65 7.86
N MET A 199 21.21 0.55 7.56
CA MET A 199 19.97 0.20 8.22
C MET A 199 20.30 -0.63 9.45
N VAL A 200 19.87 -0.18 10.62
CA VAL A 200 20.11 -0.85 11.91
C VAL A 200 18.80 -1.20 12.58
N LYS A 201 18.82 -2.11 13.57
CA LYS A 201 17.63 -2.61 14.28
C LYS A 201 16.55 -3.11 13.31
N ALA A 202 16.96 -3.61 12.17
CA ALA A 202 16.08 -4.01 11.10
C ALA A 202 15.33 -5.30 11.45
N THR A 203 14.04 -5.33 11.08
CA THR A 203 13.19 -6.53 11.12
C THR A 203 12.65 -6.77 9.71
N ILE A 204 12.76 -8.00 9.22
CA ILE A 204 12.23 -8.38 7.91
C ILE A 204 10.73 -8.64 8.05
N GLU A 205 9.91 -7.77 7.45
CA GLU A 205 8.44 -7.92 7.44
C GLU A 205 8.01 -8.94 6.37
N GLU A 206 8.50 -8.75 5.13
CA GLU A 206 8.17 -9.62 4.00
C GLU A 206 9.42 -10.20 3.37
N HIS A 207 9.33 -11.43 2.91
CA HIS A 207 10.39 -12.14 2.20
C HIS A 207 9.79 -12.93 1.03
N LYS A 208 10.18 -12.56 -0.18
CA LYS A 208 9.86 -13.30 -1.40
C LYS A 208 11.11 -14.01 -1.89
N LYS A 209 11.08 -15.33 -1.85
CA LYS A 209 12.14 -16.17 -2.39
C LYS A 209 12.16 -16.05 -3.90
N VAL A 210 13.36 -15.90 -4.46
CA VAL A 210 13.59 -15.81 -5.90
C VAL A 210 14.45 -16.99 -6.32
N GLU A 211 13.91 -17.86 -7.17
CA GLU A 211 14.62 -19.02 -7.71
C GLU A 211 15.45 -18.59 -8.92
N GLN A 212 16.73 -18.90 -8.92
CA GLN A 212 17.56 -18.74 -10.12
C GLN A 212 17.36 -19.95 -11.04
N VAL A 213 16.93 -19.69 -12.27
CA VAL A 213 16.61 -20.72 -13.27
C VAL A 213 17.23 -20.39 -14.62
N SER A 214 17.37 -21.40 -15.50
CA SER A 214 17.68 -21.19 -16.91
C SER A 214 16.49 -20.55 -17.65
N ILE A 215 16.73 -19.99 -18.84
CA ILE A 215 15.65 -19.46 -19.68
C ILE A 215 14.69 -20.58 -20.11
N ALA A 216 15.19 -21.77 -20.42
CA ALA A 216 14.32 -22.91 -20.76
C ALA A 216 13.40 -23.30 -19.59
N ASP A 217 13.93 -23.39 -18.38
CA ASP A 217 13.16 -23.72 -17.20
C ASP A 217 12.13 -22.62 -16.88
N PHE A 218 12.51 -21.35 -17.01
CA PHE A 218 11.60 -20.22 -16.85
C PHE A 218 10.40 -20.31 -17.81
N ARG A 219 10.65 -20.62 -19.09
CA ARG A 219 9.59 -20.75 -20.10
C ARG A 219 8.64 -21.91 -19.84
N ALA A 220 9.06 -22.91 -19.08
CA ALA A 220 8.23 -24.05 -18.67
C ALA A 220 7.41 -23.79 -17.41
N LYS A 221 7.65 -22.66 -16.69
CA LYS A 221 6.89 -22.32 -15.48
C LYS A 221 5.49 -21.80 -15.83
N PRO A 222 4.49 -22.03 -14.97
CA PRO A 222 3.17 -21.44 -15.14
C PRO A 222 3.20 -19.92 -14.88
N ASP A 223 2.26 -19.20 -15.47
CA ASP A 223 2.07 -17.78 -15.19
C ASP A 223 1.76 -17.56 -13.71
N SER A 224 2.44 -16.59 -13.10
CA SER A 224 2.24 -16.21 -11.71
C SER A 224 2.52 -14.72 -11.50
N LYS A 225 1.73 -14.08 -10.64
CA LYS A 225 1.97 -12.71 -10.17
C LYS A 225 2.79 -12.66 -8.88
N ASP A 226 2.91 -13.80 -8.19
CA ASP A 226 3.46 -13.89 -6.84
C ASP A 226 4.81 -14.61 -6.79
N THR A 227 5.16 -15.34 -7.85
CA THR A 227 6.41 -16.07 -7.95
C THR A 227 7.40 -15.31 -8.82
N TYR A 228 8.61 -15.10 -8.29
CA TYR A 228 9.68 -14.36 -8.95
C TYR A 228 10.83 -15.31 -9.31
N TYR A 229 11.37 -15.12 -10.48
CA TYR A 229 12.52 -15.89 -10.96
C TYR A 229 13.68 -14.96 -11.32
N MET A 230 14.91 -15.41 -11.09
CA MET A 230 16.10 -14.76 -11.55
C MET A 230 16.63 -15.54 -12.76
N ILE A 231 16.76 -14.89 -13.89
CA ILE A 231 17.37 -15.41 -15.10
C ILE A 231 18.59 -14.55 -15.47
N LYS A 232 19.61 -15.17 -16.05
CA LYS A 232 20.83 -14.49 -16.52
C LYS A 232 21.03 -14.79 -17.98
N GLY A 233 21.51 -13.80 -18.74
CA GLY A 233 21.77 -13.98 -20.15
C GLY A 233 22.37 -12.73 -20.78
N THR A 234 22.55 -12.79 -22.10
CA THR A 234 23.03 -11.68 -22.93
C THR A 234 21.83 -10.90 -23.47
N VAL A 235 21.90 -9.59 -23.34
CA VAL A 235 20.86 -8.67 -23.87
C VAL A 235 21.03 -8.54 -25.39
N GLY A 236 19.92 -8.63 -26.13
CA GLY A 236 19.92 -8.51 -27.57
C GLY A 236 18.54 -8.16 -28.14
N LYS A 237 18.46 -8.09 -29.46
CA LYS A 237 17.20 -7.92 -30.18
C LYS A 237 16.41 -9.23 -30.16
N SER A 238 15.10 -9.14 -29.95
CA SER A 238 14.23 -10.30 -30.10
C SER A 238 14.10 -10.68 -31.58
N THR A 239 14.08 -11.99 -31.84
CA THR A 239 13.78 -12.55 -33.16
C THR A 239 12.30 -12.92 -33.32
N GLU A 240 11.50 -12.77 -32.25
CA GLU A 240 10.07 -13.09 -32.27
C GLU A 240 9.27 -11.96 -32.94
N ALA A 241 8.26 -12.34 -33.71
CA ALA A 241 7.35 -11.38 -34.36
C ALA A 241 6.65 -10.49 -33.33
N ASN A 242 6.46 -9.22 -33.68
CA ASN A 242 5.80 -8.21 -32.85
C ASN A 242 6.53 -7.80 -31.55
N THR A 243 7.80 -8.15 -31.38
CA THR A 243 8.61 -7.68 -30.25
C THR A 243 9.46 -6.49 -30.67
N LYS A 244 9.58 -5.49 -29.79
CA LYS A 244 10.40 -4.29 -30.02
C LYS A 244 11.63 -4.32 -29.10
N PHE A 245 12.77 -4.05 -29.69
CA PHE A 245 13.97 -3.74 -28.92
C PHE A 245 14.00 -2.24 -28.66
N ASP A 246 13.73 -1.86 -27.41
CA ASP A 246 13.79 -0.47 -26.96
C ASP A 246 14.10 -0.45 -25.48
N LEU A 247 15.38 -0.38 -25.15
CA LEU A 247 15.85 -0.35 -23.78
C LEU A 247 15.54 0.97 -23.09
N THR A 248 15.67 2.08 -23.82
CA THR A 248 15.66 3.42 -23.22
C THR A 248 14.27 3.96 -22.95
N GLN A 249 13.30 3.64 -23.81
CA GLN A 249 11.93 4.14 -23.68
C GLN A 249 11.02 3.16 -22.93
N TYR A 250 11.14 1.87 -23.20
CA TYR A 250 10.20 0.87 -22.70
C TYR A 250 10.87 -0.23 -21.85
N GLY A 251 12.20 -0.30 -21.84
CA GLY A 251 12.91 -1.39 -21.17
C GLY A 251 12.67 -2.75 -21.81
N ASN A 252 12.52 -2.81 -23.15
CA ASN A 252 12.17 -4.01 -23.88
C ASN A 252 13.38 -4.60 -24.59
N PHE A 253 13.67 -5.90 -24.40
CA PHE A 253 14.76 -6.59 -25.05
C PHE A 253 14.56 -8.12 -25.05
N ALA A 254 15.39 -8.85 -25.78
CA ALA A 254 15.56 -10.28 -25.57
C ALA A 254 16.73 -10.55 -24.63
N LEU A 255 16.54 -11.50 -23.73
CA LEU A 255 17.59 -12.07 -22.91
C LEU A 255 17.87 -13.49 -23.40
N THR A 256 19.12 -13.81 -23.70
CA THR A 256 19.54 -15.12 -24.26
C THR A 256 20.59 -15.76 -23.37
N ASP A 257 20.40 -17.03 -23.06
CA ASP A 257 21.42 -17.91 -22.44
C ASP A 257 21.69 -19.14 -23.31
N ALA A 258 22.45 -20.11 -22.82
CA ALA A 258 22.75 -21.34 -23.54
C ALA A 258 21.53 -22.24 -23.79
N THR A 259 20.39 -21.98 -23.09
CA THR A 259 19.21 -22.82 -23.15
C THR A 259 18.05 -22.21 -23.99
N GLY A 260 18.20 -20.94 -24.38
CA GLY A 260 17.22 -20.28 -25.23
C GLY A 260 17.18 -18.77 -25.06
N ASN A 261 16.07 -18.19 -25.50
CA ASN A 261 15.79 -16.76 -25.34
C ASN A 261 14.42 -16.51 -24.69
N VAL A 262 14.27 -15.33 -24.10
CA VAL A 262 13.00 -14.84 -23.57
C VAL A 262 12.89 -13.34 -23.83
N TYR A 263 11.67 -12.89 -24.16
CA TYR A 263 11.40 -11.48 -24.30
C TYR A 263 11.14 -10.85 -22.93
N VAL A 264 11.89 -9.80 -22.61
CA VAL A 264 11.71 -8.99 -21.41
C VAL A 264 10.94 -7.74 -21.79
N TYR A 265 9.82 -7.52 -21.12
CA TYR A 265 8.94 -6.38 -21.33
C TYR A 265 8.96 -5.44 -20.13
N GLY A 266 9.46 -4.25 -20.33
CA GLY A 266 9.36 -3.18 -19.35
C GLY A 266 10.27 -3.35 -18.15
N VAL A 267 11.56 -3.69 -18.38
CA VAL A 267 12.51 -3.76 -17.26
C VAL A 267 12.71 -2.37 -16.62
N ALA A 268 12.89 -2.36 -15.31
CA ALA A 268 13.23 -1.18 -14.53
C ALA A 268 14.65 -1.28 -13.98
N THR A 269 15.27 -0.15 -13.66
CA THR A 269 16.66 -0.08 -13.14
C THR A 269 16.87 -0.75 -11.79
N GLY A 270 15.79 -1.04 -11.07
CA GLY A 270 15.84 -1.69 -9.77
C GLY A 270 14.46 -1.83 -9.20
N TRP A 271 14.37 -2.41 -8.03
CA TRP A 271 13.10 -2.59 -7.33
C TRP A 271 12.40 -1.24 -7.09
N GLY A 272 11.16 -1.10 -7.55
CA GLY A 272 10.38 0.13 -7.43
C GLY A 272 10.72 1.23 -8.46
N GLY A 273 11.65 0.98 -9.38
CA GLY A 273 12.00 1.91 -10.46
C GLY A 273 10.97 1.94 -11.59
N LYS A 274 11.12 2.92 -12.48
CA LYS A 274 10.29 3.04 -13.68
C LYS A 274 10.86 2.21 -14.82
N LYS A 275 9.99 1.80 -15.74
CA LYS A 275 10.40 1.11 -16.98
C LYS A 275 11.30 2.01 -17.83
N GLY A 276 12.34 1.40 -18.43
CA GLY A 276 13.24 2.09 -19.34
C GLY A 276 14.24 3.07 -18.71
N GLU A 277 14.27 3.19 -17.40
CA GLU A 277 15.31 3.95 -16.71
C GLU A 277 16.49 3.02 -16.37
N PHE A 278 17.62 3.17 -17.07
CA PHE A 278 18.89 2.40 -16.89
C PHE A 278 20.06 3.33 -16.63
#